data_d807c562c3604e5c997b545c77f2f932
#
_entry.id   d807c562c3604e5c997b545c77f2f932
#
_cell.length_a   1.000
_cell.length_b   1.000
_cell.length_c   1.000
_cell.angle_alpha   90.00
_cell.angle_beta   90.00
_cell.angle_gamma   90.00
#
_symmetry.space_group_name_H-M   'P 1'
#
loop_
_entity.id
_entity.type
_entity.pdbx_description
1 polymer ?
#
loop_
_entity_poly.entity_id
_entity_poly.type
_entity_poly.pdbx_seq_one_letter_code
_entity_poly.pdbx_strand_id
1 'polypeptide(L)'
;MRKIFVFALLAISTVMMAQENRFVIKGEMSSSVLCYSDETVKEVRLEQNVDGQKVVLATSPVLDNRFTFEGEAPKAVELCEISGFDNGTIQLFLEEGVINVGPFDAAYPVGAVIGGTPSNDIYQDYLNLHKQCVKESKERMKAAQESIPVSLKGKPEAELKYTSPVFYVNNMHFKVAIMDFIYSHIDSPVVLYVIKYAMFPTFTTDVIQIFIDALPQDLHGMAMYKELVNEVRSANLKVGSASPDISGLTPDGKSVSLSDFKGKYVFLDFWASWCAPCRREIPYLKQALAYSENCDRLVVLSYSADDDMDDWTECIEANQLVHKNWIHISTLKGWNSEALKLFAVKGIPFTVLIDPNGNVVEFELRGEEMVKRLKSIVDGTNK
;
A
#
# COMPACT_ATOMS: atom_id res chain seq x y z
N MET A 1 -25.21 -63.27 4.24
CA MET A 1 -25.22 -61.97 4.90
C MET A 1 -23.77 -61.49 5.11
N ARG A 2 -23.15 -61.00 4.05
CA ARG A 2 -21.78 -60.43 4.13
C ARG A 2 -21.44 -59.70 2.84
N LYS A 3 -22.12 -58.58 2.52
CA LYS A 3 -21.78 -57.71 1.36
C LYS A 3 -22.30 -56.28 1.50
N ILE A 4 -22.34 -55.67 2.70
CA ILE A 4 -22.84 -54.29 2.86
C ILE A 4 -21.81 -53.36 3.54
N PHE A 5 -20.61 -53.83 3.90
CA PHE A 5 -19.63 -52.97 4.66
C PHE A 5 -18.47 -52.39 3.86
N VAL A 6 -18.39 -52.64 2.55
CA VAL A 6 -17.21 -52.18 1.75
C VAL A 6 -17.48 -50.85 1.03
N PHE A 7 -18.75 -50.46 0.83
CA PHE A 7 -19.07 -49.23 0.09
C PHE A 7 -19.05 -47.93 0.92
N ALA A 8 -19.12 -48.01 2.23
CA ALA A 8 -19.11 -46.82 3.11
C ALA A 8 -17.69 -46.25 3.35
N LEU A 9 -16.64 -47.10 3.29
CA LEU A 9 -15.27 -46.62 3.51
C LEU A 9 -14.65 -45.96 2.27
N LEU A 10 -15.08 -46.29 1.06
CA LEU A 10 -14.60 -45.65 -0.17
C LEU A 10 -15.25 -44.27 -0.39
N ALA A 11 -16.45 -44.04 0.08
CA ALA A 11 -17.10 -42.72 -0.01
C ALA A 11 -16.52 -41.69 0.94
N ILE A 12 -16.00 -42.13 2.11
CA ILE A 12 -15.35 -41.23 3.08
C ILE A 12 -13.96 -40.83 2.61
N SER A 13 -13.21 -41.72 1.92
CA SER A 13 -11.89 -41.39 1.39
C SER A 13 -11.94 -40.49 0.15
N THR A 14 -12.98 -40.59 -0.67
CA THR A 14 -13.16 -39.70 -1.85
C THR A 14 -13.65 -38.31 -1.48
N VAL A 15 -14.39 -38.16 -0.37
CA VAL A 15 -14.78 -36.83 0.14
C VAL A 15 -13.60 -36.13 0.83
N MET A 16 -12.68 -36.87 1.46
CA MET A 16 -11.47 -36.28 2.03
C MET A 16 -10.41 -35.87 0.99
N MET A 17 -10.33 -36.53 -0.19
CA MET A 17 -9.38 -36.16 -1.24
C MET A 17 -9.86 -34.99 -2.12
N ALA A 18 -11.11 -34.55 -2.00
CA ALA A 18 -11.67 -33.42 -2.75
C ALA A 18 -11.62 -32.07 -1.98
N GLN A 19 -10.98 -32.04 -0.82
CA GLN A 19 -10.92 -30.85 0.05
C GLN A 19 -9.57 -30.13 0.04
N GLU A 20 -8.57 -30.65 -0.68
CA GLU A 20 -7.29 -29.99 -0.84
C GLU A 20 -7.46 -28.71 -1.68
N ASN A 21 -6.87 -27.61 -1.19
CA ASN A 21 -6.85 -26.28 -1.83
C ASN A 21 -8.18 -25.53 -1.85
N ARG A 22 -8.97 -25.62 -0.77
CA ARG A 22 -10.20 -24.85 -0.62
C ARG A 22 -10.23 -24.05 0.69
N PHE A 23 -10.87 -22.89 0.64
CA PHE A 23 -11.25 -22.15 1.85
C PHE A 23 -12.74 -22.24 2.13
N VAL A 24 -13.10 -22.13 3.41
CA VAL A 24 -14.46 -21.90 3.88
C VAL A 24 -14.41 -20.84 4.97
N ILE A 25 -15.08 -19.71 4.77
CA ILE A 25 -15.23 -18.68 5.80
C ILE A 25 -16.61 -18.84 6.42
N LYS A 26 -16.68 -18.98 7.75
CA LYS A 26 -17.92 -19.06 8.52
C LYS A 26 -18.03 -17.85 9.43
N GLY A 27 -19.04 -17.02 9.18
CA GLY A 27 -19.30 -15.82 9.98
C GLY A 27 -20.53 -15.98 10.85
N GLU A 28 -20.44 -15.50 12.11
CA GLU A 28 -21.54 -15.45 13.06
C GLU A 28 -21.61 -14.07 13.71
N MET A 29 -22.80 -13.47 13.71
CA MET A 29 -23.08 -12.18 14.35
C MET A 29 -23.92 -12.38 15.62
N SER A 30 -23.58 -11.68 16.67
CA SER A 30 -24.42 -11.58 17.87
C SER A 30 -25.63 -10.66 17.63
N SER A 31 -25.46 -9.68 16.75
CA SER A 31 -26.50 -8.78 16.25
C SER A 31 -26.22 -8.47 14.79
N SER A 32 -27.25 -8.47 13.94
CA SER A 32 -27.18 -8.06 12.53
C SER A 32 -27.65 -6.62 12.28
N VAL A 33 -27.99 -5.87 13.33
CA VAL A 33 -28.42 -4.47 13.22
C VAL A 33 -27.25 -3.56 12.93
N LEU A 34 -27.39 -2.70 11.93
CA LEU A 34 -26.37 -1.72 11.51
C LEU A 34 -26.33 -0.52 12.47
N CYS A 35 -25.18 0.16 12.52
CA CYS A 35 -24.92 1.24 13.48
C CYS A 35 -25.70 2.52 13.19
N TYR A 36 -25.83 2.88 11.89
CA TYR A 36 -26.36 4.19 11.50
C TYR A 36 -27.77 4.12 10.89
N SER A 37 -28.20 2.99 10.36
CA SER A 37 -29.47 2.87 9.67
C SER A 37 -30.55 2.12 10.45
N ASP A 38 -30.21 1.47 11.57
CA ASP A 38 -31.05 0.52 12.31
C ASP A 38 -31.62 -0.63 11.44
N GLU A 39 -31.10 -0.77 10.22
CA GLU A 39 -31.44 -1.89 9.34
C GLU A 39 -30.61 -3.14 9.70
N THR A 40 -31.09 -4.30 9.25
CA THR A 40 -30.33 -5.54 9.39
C THR A 40 -29.48 -5.82 8.17
N VAL A 41 -28.25 -6.31 8.39
CA VAL A 41 -27.39 -6.79 7.31
C VAL A 41 -28.05 -7.95 6.58
N LYS A 42 -28.29 -7.81 5.29
CA LYS A 42 -28.90 -8.83 4.42
C LYS A 42 -27.88 -9.62 3.62
N GLU A 43 -26.74 -8.98 3.33
CA GLU A 43 -25.69 -9.51 2.46
C GLU A 43 -24.34 -8.97 2.90
N VAL A 44 -23.33 -9.81 2.80
CA VAL A 44 -21.92 -9.43 3.01
C VAL A 44 -21.11 -9.82 1.77
N ARG A 45 -20.00 -9.12 1.55
CA ARG A 45 -19.11 -9.34 0.42
C ARG A 45 -17.70 -9.61 0.91
N LEU A 46 -17.05 -10.59 0.31
CA LEU A 46 -15.61 -10.82 0.45
C LEU A 46 -14.91 -10.02 -0.64
N GLU A 47 -14.06 -9.10 -0.25
CA GLU A 47 -13.39 -8.15 -1.15
C GLU A 47 -11.87 -8.21 -0.97
N GLN A 48 -11.15 -7.95 -2.05
CA GLN A 48 -9.71 -7.81 -2.08
C GLN A 48 -9.34 -6.45 -2.68
N ASN A 49 -8.30 -5.82 -2.16
CA ASN A 49 -7.74 -4.63 -2.79
C ASN A 49 -6.67 -5.06 -3.81
N VAL A 50 -6.94 -4.83 -5.09
CA VAL A 50 -6.01 -5.08 -6.19
C VAL A 50 -5.67 -3.75 -6.84
N ASP A 51 -4.42 -3.33 -6.78
CA ASP A 51 -3.92 -2.06 -7.35
C ASP A 51 -4.71 -0.80 -6.91
N GLY A 52 -5.24 -0.81 -5.68
CA GLY A 52 -6.03 0.30 -5.12
C GLY A 52 -7.52 0.25 -5.48
N GLN A 53 -7.97 -0.78 -6.20
CA GLN A 53 -9.37 -1.03 -6.50
C GLN A 53 -9.91 -2.21 -5.68
N LYS A 54 -11.11 -2.07 -5.13
CA LYS A 54 -11.79 -3.16 -4.45
C LYS A 54 -12.44 -4.08 -5.46
N VAL A 55 -12.02 -5.34 -5.44
CA VAL A 55 -12.56 -6.43 -6.27
C VAL A 55 -13.41 -7.33 -5.38
N VAL A 56 -14.68 -7.52 -5.72
CA VAL A 56 -15.56 -8.47 -5.03
C VAL A 56 -15.24 -9.87 -5.50
N LEU A 57 -14.76 -10.72 -4.57
CA LEU A 57 -14.43 -12.12 -4.83
C LEU A 57 -15.66 -13.01 -4.68
N ALA A 58 -16.51 -12.73 -3.71
CA ALA A 58 -17.75 -13.49 -3.44
C ALA A 58 -18.76 -12.64 -2.67
N THR A 59 -20.01 -13.03 -2.75
CA THR A 59 -21.13 -12.44 -2.02
C THR A 59 -21.90 -13.54 -1.28
N SER A 60 -22.32 -13.28 -0.05
CA SER A 60 -23.07 -14.22 0.76
C SER A 60 -24.29 -13.56 1.39
N PRO A 61 -25.49 -14.17 1.31
CA PRO A 61 -26.64 -13.71 2.08
C PRO A 61 -26.39 -13.96 3.57
N VAL A 62 -26.99 -13.11 4.40
CA VAL A 62 -27.02 -13.29 5.85
C VAL A 62 -28.34 -13.95 6.24
N LEU A 63 -28.25 -15.14 6.82
CA LEU A 63 -29.38 -15.93 7.30
C LEU A 63 -29.16 -16.30 8.77
N ASP A 64 -30.12 -16.00 9.62
CA ASP A 64 -30.05 -16.26 11.07
C ASP A 64 -28.76 -15.74 11.70
N ASN A 65 -28.36 -14.51 11.34
CA ASN A 65 -27.11 -13.84 11.75
C ASN A 65 -25.82 -14.58 11.34
N ARG A 66 -25.88 -15.43 10.30
CA ARG A 66 -24.74 -16.20 9.78
C ARG A 66 -24.56 -15.99 8.30
N PHE A 67 -23.31 -16.12 7.87
CA PHE A 67 -22.93 -16.11 6.46
C PHE A 67 -21.80 -17.11 6.20
N THR A 68 -21.65 -17.51 4.95
CA THR A 68 -20.57 -18.43 4.56
C THR A 68 -20.06 -18.08 3.18
N PHE A 69 -18.72 -18.00 3.04
CA PHE A 69 -18.07 -18.00 1.75
C PHE A 69 -17.27 -19.29 1.58
N GLU A 70 -17.22 -19.81 0.37
CA GLU A 70 -16.40 -20.98 0.03
C GLU A 70 -15.87 -20.86 -1.40
N GLY A 71 -14.66 -21.37 -1.62
CA GLY A 71 -14.03 -21.30 -2.91
C GLY A 71 -12.70 -22.06 -2.96
N GLU A 72 -11.99 -21.90 -4.08
CA GLU A 72 -10.60 -22.34 -4.19
C GLU A 72 -9.71 -21.40 -3.39
N ALA A 73 -8.79 -21.96 -2.61
CA ALA A 73 -7.82 -21.16 -1.87
C ALA A 73 -6.81 -20.52 -2.82
N PRO A 74 -6.37 -19.28 -2.57
CA PRO A 74 -5.33 -18.66 -3.36
C PRO A 74 -4.01 -19.42 -3.22
N LYS A 75 -3.13 -19.33 -4.22
CA LYS A 75 -1.80 -19.98 -4.19
C LYS A 75 -0.87 -19.41 -3.11
N ALA A 76 -1.08 -18.17 -2.75
CA ALA A 76 -0.39 -17.48 -1.66
C ALA A 76 -1.44 -16.84 -0.76
N VAL A 77 -1.13 -16.71 0.52
CA VAL A 77 -2.02 -16.05 1.48
C VAL A 77 -2.27 -14.60 1.05
N GLU A 78 -3.54 -14.21 1.04
CA GLU A 78 -3.97 -12.88 0.57
C GLU A 78 -4.76 -12.15 1.67
N LEU A 79 -4.51 -10.85 1.83
CA LEU A 79 -5.31 -10.02 2.71
C LEU A 79 -6.63 -9.68 2.02
N CYS A 80 -7.74 -10.03 2.67
CA CYS A 80 -9.09 -9.74 2.22
C CYS A 80 -9.88 -9.01 3.30
N GLU A 81 -11.01 -8.45 2.92
CA GLU A 81 -11.95 -7.84 3.85
C GLU A 81 -13.38 -8.32 3.61
N ILE A 82 -14.16 -8.43 4.67
CA ILE A 82 -15.61 -8.64 4.58
C ILE A 82 -16.27 -7.29 4.78
N SER A 83 -17.06 -6.86 3.79
CA SER A 83 -17.84 -5.63 3.77
C SER A 83 -19.33 -5.91 3.76
N GLY A 84 -20.15 -4.86 3.87
CA GLY A 84 -21.62 -4.94 3.97
C GLY A 84 -22.12 -4.34 5.29
N PHE A 85 -21.23 -3.73 6.07
CA PHE A 85 -21.52 -3.00 7.30
C PHE A 85 -21.38 -1.49 7.04
N ASP A 86 -22.10 -0.67 7.81
CA ASP A 86 -22.05 0.79 7.70
C ASP A 86 -20.97 1.43 8.58
N ASN A 87 -20.28 0.66 9.42
CA ASN A 87 -19.25 1.11 10.35
C ASN A 87 -17.98 0.23 10.29
N GLY A 88 -17.35 0.14 9.12
CA GLY A 88 -16.09 -0.57 8.91
C GLY A 88 -16.22 -1.92 8.24
N THR A 89 -15.11 -2.63 8.17
CA THR A 89 -14.96 -3.95 7.54
C THR A 89 -14.22 -4.91 8.46
N ILE A 90 -14.27 -6.20 8.18
CA ILE A 90 -13.52 -7.24 8.89
C ILE A 90 -12.38 -7.67 7.98
N GLN A 91 -11.14 -7.46 8.41
CA GLN A 91 -9.95 -7.93 7.68
C GLN A 91 -9.61 -9.36 8.09
N LEU A 92 -9.18 -10.18 7.14
CA LEU A 92 -8.73 -11.55 7.35
C LEU A 92 -7.72 -11.96 6.29
N PHE A 93 -6.99 -13.02 6.56
CA PHE A 93 -6.07 -13.65 5.61
C PHE A 93 -6.76 -14.83 4.92
N LEU A 94 -6.94 -14.72 3.61
CA LEU A 94 -7.53 -15.78 2.80
C LEU A 94 -6.47 -16.84 2.50
N GLU A 95 -6.69 -18.03 2.99
CA GLU A 95 -5.83 -19.19 2.84
C GLU A 95 -6.64 -20.48 2.89
N GLU A 96 -6.03 -21.62 2.61
CA GLU A 96 -6.67 -22.93 2.69
C GLU A 96 -7.14 -23.25 4.12
N GLY A 97 -8.34 -23.80 4.24
CA GLY A 97 -8.91 -24.26 5.50
C GLY A 97 -10.22 -23.60 5.87
N VAL A 98 -10.59 -23.72 7.15
CA VAL A 98 -11.83 -23.15 7.69
C VAL A 98 -11.51 -21.94 8.54
N ILE A 99 -11.88 -20.76 8.05
CA ILE A 99 -11.71 -19.47 8.73
C ILE A 99 -13.01 -19.16 9.47
N ASN A 100 -12.94 -18.94 10.77
CA ASN A 100 -14.06 -18.58 11.61
C ASN A 100 -14.01 -17.07 11.91
N VAL A 101 -15.17 -16.41 11.78
CA VAL A 101 -15.32 -14.97 12.00
C VAL A 101 -16.46 -14.73 12.99
N GLY A 102 -16.16 -14.27 14.18
CA GLY A 102 -17.15 -13.93 15.19
C GLY A 102 -17.16 -14.88 16.40
N PRO A 103 -18.19 -14.73 17.27
CA PRO A 103 -19.34 -13.83 17.13
C PRO A 103 -18.99 -12.35 17.27
N PHE A 104 -19.65 -11.48 16.50
CA PHE A 104 -19.47 -10.03 16.54
C PHE A 104 -20.81 -9.29 16.37
N ASP A 105 -20.83 -7.99 16.71
CA ASP A 105 -21.96 -7.10 16.46
C ASP A 105 -21.76 -6.39 15.11
N ALA A 106 -22.74 -6.44 14.21
CA ALA A 106 -22.68 -5.79 12.91
C ALA A 106 -22.51 -4.26 12.99
N ALA A 107 -22.93 -3.64 14.10
CA ALA A 107 -22.65 -2.23 14.38
C ALA A 107 -21.16 -1.94 14.63
N TYR A 108 -20.37 -2.94 14.99
CA TYR A 108 -18.94 -2.82 15.33
C TYR A 108 -18.13 -4.00 14.76
N PRO A 109 -18.09 -4.18 13.42
CA PRO A 109 -17.51 -5.36 12.78
C PRO A 109 -16.01 -5.53 13.05
N VAL A 110 -15.28 -4.45 13.31
CA VAL A 110 -13.86 -4.48 13.68
C VAL A 110 -13.56 -5.21 15.00
N GLY A 111 -14.61 -5.54 15.79
CA GLY A 111 -14.51 -6.33 17.02
C GLY A 111 -14.59 -7.84 16.80
N ALA A 112 -14.77 -8.30 15.56
CA ALA A 112 -14.86 -9.72 15.24
C ALA A 112 -13.60 -10.48 15.67
N VAL A 113 -13.79 -11.66 16.24
CA VAL A 113 -12.70 -12.62 16.53
C VAL A 113 -12.49 -13.47 15.29
N ILE A 114 -11.25 -13.61 14.85
CA ILE A 114 -10.89 -14.32 13.62
C ILE A 114 -9.92 -15.45 13.98
N GLY A 115 -10.08 -16.62 13.35
CA GLY A 115 -9.16 -17.73 13.58
C GLY A 115 -9.56 -18.99 12.80
N GLY A 116 -8.88 -20.09 13.12
CA GLY A 116 -9.13 -21.42 12.55
C GLY A 116 -8.18 -21.79 11.41
N THR A 117 -7.29 -20.86 11.01
CA THR A 117 -6.19 -21.13 10.10
C THR A 117 -4.92 -20.41 10.59
N PRO A 118 -3.70 -20.86 10.23
CA PRO A 118 -2.47 -20.35 10.81
C PRO A 118 -2.30 -18.84 10.74
N SER A 119 -2.54 -18.23 9.58
CA SER A 119 -2.37 -16.78 9.45
C SER A 119 -3.45 -16.02 10.21
N ASN A 120 -4.68 -16.50 10.24
CA ASN A 120 -5.77 -15.84 10.97
C ASN A 120 -5.61 -15.97 12.49
N ASP A 121 -5.09 -17.09 13.00
CA ASP A 121 -4.77 -17.24 14.42
C ASP A 121 -3.67 -16.26 14.85
N ILE A 122 -2.59 -16.15 14.08
CA ILE A 122 -1.51 -15.17 14.32
C ILE A 122 -2.03 -13.74 14.20
N TYR A 123 -2.91 -13.46 13.24
CA TYR A 123 -3.51 -12.13 13.10
C TYR A 123 -4.39 -11.78 14.31
N GLN A 124 -5.15 -12.74 14.82
CA GLN A 124 -5.92 -12.55 16.05
C GLN A 124 -5.03 -12.27 17.26
N ASP A 125 -3.88 -12.94 17.37
CA ASP A 125 -2.89 -12.69 18.42
C ASP A 125 -2.33 -11.26 18.31
N TYR A 126 -2.05 -10.77 17.10
CA TYR A 126 -1.69 -9.38 16.88
C TYR A 126 -2.79 -8.40 17.32
N LEU A 127 -4.05 -8.67 16.97
CA LEU A 127 -5.19 -7.83 17.39
C LEU A 127 -5.34 -7.80 18.92
N ASN A 128 -5.14 -8.94 19.58
CA ASN A 128 -5.16 -9.04 21.04
C ASN A 128 -4.01 -8.26 21.67
N LEU A 129 -2.79 -8.39 21.14
CA LEU A 129 -1.62 -7.62 21.57
C LEU A 129 -1.86 -6.11 21.45
N HIS A 130 -2.37 -5.65 20.31
CA HIS A 130 -2.68 -4.24 20.09
C HIS A 130 -3.72 -3.74 21.09
N LYS A 131 -4.80 -4.50 21.31
CA LYS A 131 -5.85 -4.18 22.27
C LYS A 131 -5.31 -4.09 23.70
N GLN A 132 -4.39 -4.99 24.09
CA GLN A 132 -3.72 -4.95 25.38
C GLN A 132 -2.85 -3.71 25.53
N CYS A 133 -2.01 -3.39 24.54
CA CYS A 133 -1.17 -2.19 24.55
C CYS A 133 -2.00 -0.91 24.71
N VAL A 134 -3.13 -0.81 23.99
CA VAL A 134 -4.07 0.34 24.11
C VAL A 134 -4.67 0.41 25.52
N LYS A 135 -5.09 -0.70 26.09
CA LYS A 135 -5.65 -0.77 27.45
C LYS A 135 -4.62 -0.28 28.47
N GLU A 136 -3.43 -0.86 28.47
CA GLU A 136 -2.36 -0.48 29.40
C GLU A 136 -1.91 0.97 29.23
N SER A 137 -1.88 1.47 27.98
CA SER A 137 -1.60 2.88 27.69
C SER A 137 -2.62 3.80 28.34
N LYS A 138 -3.91 3.48 28.22
CA LYS A 138 -5.01 4.23 28.86
C LYS A 138 -4.90 4.21 30.39
N GLU A 139 -4.59 3.06 30.98
CA GLU A 139 -4.44 2.91 32.43
C GLU A 139 -3.26 3.74 32.96
N ARG A 140 -2.09 3.66 32.31
CA ARG A 140 -0.93 4.49 32.65
C ARG A 140 -1.21 5.98 32.51
N MET A 141 -1.90 6.41 31.44
CA MET A 141 -2.26 7.80 31.23
C MET A 141 -3.25 8.28 32.28
N LYS A 142 -4.25 7.47 32.65
CA LYS A 142 -5.21 7.79 33.73
C LYS A 142 -4.49 7.97 35.05
N ALA A 143 -3.59 7.05 35.43
CA ALA A 143 -2.80 7.16 36.65
C ALA A 143 -1.94 8.44 36.68
N ALA A 144 -1.33 8.81 35.55
CA ALA A 144 -0.60 10.07 35.44
C ALA A 144 -1.48 11.29 35.64
N GLN A 145 -2.66 11.31 35.03
CA GLN A 145 -3.63 12.41 35.21
C GLN A 145 -4.13 12.52 36.66
N GLU A 146 -4.38 11.39 37.33
CA GLU A 146 -4.79 11.35 38.72
C GLU A 146 -3.67 11.84 39.66
N SER A 147 -2.41 11.67 39.31
CA SER A 147 -1.24 12.13 40.07
C SER A 147 -1.00 13.65 40.01
N ILE A 148 -1.69 14.36 39.11
CA ILE A 148 -1.55 15.81 38.96
C ILE A 148 -2.10 16.50 40.24
N PRO A 149 -1.29 17.32 40.96
CA PRO A 149 -1.74 18.07 42.11
C PRO A 149 -2.93 18.98 41.78
N VAL A 150 -3.89 19.11 42.71
CA VAL A 150 -5.11 19.91 42.48
C VAL A 150 -4.79 21.37 42.12
N SER A 151 -3.71 21.94 42.68
CA SER A 151 -3.24 23.30 42.38
C SER A 151 -2.73 23.50 40.96
N LEU A 152 -2.43 22.40 40.24
CA LEU A 152 -1.92 22.41 38.86
C LEU A 152 -2.98 22.00 37.84
N LYS A 153 -4.12 21.45 38.28
CA LYS A 153 -5.21 21.08 37.37
C LYS A 153 -5.76 22.31 36.65
N GLY A 154 -6.01 22.17 35.36
CA GLY A 154 -6.43 23.27 34.48
C GLY A 154 -5.29 24.17 33.99
N LYS A 155 -4.02 23.81 34.28
CA LYS A 155 -2.81 24.49 33.76
C LYS A 155 -2.09 23.57 32.76
N PRO A 156 -2.35 23.66 31.46
CA PRO A 156 -1.87 22.67 30.44
C PRO A 156 -0.36 22.44 30.49
N GLU A 157 0.46 23.48 30.58
CA GLU A 157 1.92 23.36 30.64
C GLU A 157 2.42 22.59 31.89
N ALA A 158 1.72 22.76 33.03
CA ALA A 158 2.07 22.04 34.23
C ALA A 158 1.60 20.59 34.21
N GLU A 159 0.44 20.31 33.60
CA GLU A 159 -0.10 18.97 33.43
C GLU A 159 0.77 18.14 32.46
N LEU A 160 1.34 18.76 31.42
CA LEU A 160 2.25 18.10 30.49
C LEU A 160 3.48 17.48 31.18
N LYS A 161 3.96 18.03 32.30
CA LYS A 161 5.08 17.45 33.05
C LYS A 161 4.77 16.05 33.61
N TYR A 162 3.49 15.75 33.85
CA TYR A 162 3.03 14.44 34.34
C TYR A 162 2.65 13.48 33.22
N THR A 163 2.09 13.99 32.13
CA THR A 163 1.54 13.17 31.02
C THR A 163 2.54 12.89 29.91
N SER A 164 3.45 13.82 29.58
CA SER A 164 4.43 13.63 28.53
C SER A 164 5.36 12.42 28.74
N PRO A 165 5.93 12.18 29.95
CA PRO A 165 6.75 10.99 30.14
C PRO A 165 5.99 9.69 29.87
N VAL A 166 4.70 9.64 30.24
CA VAL A 166 3.85 8.46 30.02
C VAL A 166 3.58 8.24 28.54
N PHE A 167 3.43 9.30 27.76
CA PHE A 167 3.31 9.21 26.31
C PHE A 167 4.54 8.53 25.67
N TYR A 168 5.75 8.94 26.08
CA TYR A 168 6.98 8.33 25.59
C TYR A 168 7.12 6.86 26.02
N VAL A 169 6.79 6.55 27.27
CA VAL A 169 6.79 5.16 27.78
C VAL A 169 5.81 4.30 26.99
N ASN A 170 4.58 4.78 26.76
CA ASN A 170 3.58 4.05 25.97
C ASN A 170 4.05 3.77 24.54
N ASN A 171 4.66 4.77 23.89
CA ASN A 171 5.22 4.63 22.56
C ASN A 171 6.34 3.56 22.53
N MET A 172 7.25 3.61 23.51
CA MET A 172 8.32 2.60 23.60
C MET A 172 7.78 1.20 23.85
N HIS A 173 6.81 1.04 24.77
CA HIS A 173 6.18 -0.26 25.02
C HIS A 173 5.52 -0.83 23.76
N PHE A 174 4.77 0.00 23.04
CA PHE A 174 4.15 -0.43 21.79
C PHE A 174 5.20 -0.86 20.77
N LYS A 175 6.27 -0.07 20.59
CA LYS A 175 7.35 -0.40 19.65
C LYS A 175 8.03 -1.72 19.98
N VAL A 176 8.37 -1.96 21.25
CA VAL A 176 8.98 -3.22 21.67
C VAL A 176 8.04 -4.39 21.42
N ALA A 177 6.75 -4.26 21.79
CA ALA A 177 5.76 -5.31 21.59
C ALA A 177 5.59 -5.69 20.11
N ILE A 178 5.58 -4.69 19.20
CA ILE A 178 5.51 -4.93 17.75
C ILE A 178 6.76 -5.63 17.22
N MET A 179 7.96 -5.21 17.66
CA MET A 179 9.21 -5.86 17.24
C MET A 179 9.27 -7.30 17.71
N ASP A 180 8.91 -7.57 18.98
CA ASP A 180 8.86 -8.93 19.54
C ASP A 180 7.85 -9.81 18.80
N PHE A 181 6.69 -9.26 18.46
CA PHE A 181 5.67 -9.95 17.67
C PHE A 181 6.20 -10.35 16.29
N ILE A 182 6.78 -9.39 15.55
CA ILE A 182 7.35 -9.66 14.23
C ILE A 182 8.45 -10.71 14.31
N TYR A 183 9.36 -10.58 15.27
CA TYR A 183 10.45 -11.54 15.46
C TYR A 183 9.94 -12.96 15.76
N SER A 184 8.90 -13.08 16.59
CA SER A 184 8.31 -14.37 16.96
C SER A 184 7.53 -15.04 15.84
N HIS A 185 7.11 -14.29 14.82
CA HIS A 185 6.28 -14.77 13.72
C HIS A 185 6.86 -14.42 12.34
N ILE A 186 8.20 -14.33 12.27
CA ILE A 186 8.92 -13.80 11.09
C ILE A 186 8.59 -14.54 9.78
N ASP A 187 8.23 -15.81 9.86
CA ASP A 187 7.87 -16.66 8.72
C ASP A 187 6.40 -16.51 8.28
N SER A 188 5.60 -15.78 9.05
CA SER A 188 4.17 -15.60 8.76
C SER A 188 3.92 -14.42 7.82
N PRO A 189 3.02 -14.54 6.83
CA PRO A 189 2.59 -13.41 6.00
C PRO A 189 1.95 -12.27 6.80
N VAL A 190 1.46 -12.53 8.01
CA VAL A 190 0.89 -11.51 8.90
C VAL A 190 1.89 -10.44 9.29
N VAL A 191 3.20 -10.76 9.32
CA VAL A 191 4.22 -9.75 9.63
C VAL A 191 4.28 -8.63 8.59
N LEU A 192 3.95 -8.92 7.33
CA LEU A 192 3.86 -7.90 6.28
C LEU A 192 2.77 -6.87 6.63
N TYR A 193 1.62 -7.34 7.11
CA TYR A 193 0.55 -6.47 7.60
C TYR A 193 1.01 -5.63 8.80
N VAL A 194 1.66 -6.26 9.78
CA VAL A 194 2.13 -5.57 11.00
C VAL A 194 3.19 -4.52 10.66
N ILE A 195 4.11 -4.82 9.76
CA ILE A 195 5.10 -3.83 9.27
C ILE A 195 4.37 -2.67 8.59
N LYS A 196 3.44 -2.94 7.69
CA LYS A 196 2.72 -1.91 6.93
C LYS A 196 1.87 -1.00 7.82
N TYR A 197 1.07 -1.57 8.71
CA TYR A 197 0.04 -0.81 9.43
C TYR A 197 0.44 -0.40 10.85
N ALA A 198 1.44 -1.05 11.46
CA ALA A 198 1.89 -0.70 12.81
C ALA A 198 3.30 -0.07 12.85
N MET A 199 4.24 -0.52 12.00
CA MET A 199 5.58 0.07 12.01
C MET A 199 5.67 1.38 11.22
N PHE A 200 5.12 1.46 10.01
CA PHE A 200 5.22 2.65 9.17
C PHE A 200 4.79 3.95 9.88
N PRO A 201 3.71 3.99 10.67
CA PRO A 201 3.33 5.20 11.39
C PRO A 201 4.24 5.56 12.55
N THR A 202 5.10 4.64 13.02
CA THR A 202 5.78 4.78 14.33
C THR A 202 7.30 4.66 14.28
N PHE A 203 7.86 4.05 13.23
CA PHE A 203 9.29 3.83 13.06
C PHE A 203 9.85 4.64 11.90
N THR A 204 11.16 4.84 11.90
CA THR A 204 11.85 5.40 10.73
C THR A 204 12.01 4.35 9.64
N THR A 205 12.10 4.78 8.40
CA THR A 205 12.26 3.88 7.24
C THR A 205 13.52 3.03 7.31
N ASP A 206 14.60 3.53 7.92
CA ASP A 206 15.83 2.77 8.12
C ASP A 206 15.60 1.54 9.01
N VAL A 207 14.80 1.70 10.09
CA VAL A 207 14.43 0.57 10.96
C VAL A 207 13.51 -0.40 10.22
N ILE A 208 12.54 0.11 9.48
CA ILE A 208 11.61 -0.73 8.68
C ILE A 208 12.41 -1.54 7.65
N GLN A 209 13.40 -0.93 6.99
CA GLN A 209 14.27 -1.62 6.04
C GLN A 209 14.98 -2.82 6.65
N ILE A 210 15.49 -2.70 7.90
CA ILE A 210 16.14 -3.82 8.61
C ILE A 210 15.18 -5.01 8.75
N PHE A 211 13.90 -4.75 9.06
CA PHE A 211 12.91 -5.82 9.16
C PHE A 211 12.57 -6.42 7.79
N ILE A 212 12.42 -5.59 6.76
CA ILE A 212 12.17 -6.07 5.39
C ILE A 212 13.32 -6.97 4.89
N ASP A 213 14.57 -6.58 5.15
CA ASP A 213 15.75 -7.34 4.74
C ASP A 213 15.88 -8.68 5.49
N ALA A 214 15.29 -8.79 6.68
CA ALA A 214 15.26 -10.01 7.48
C ALA A 214 14.14 -10.98 7.12
N LEU A 215 13.16 -10.56 6.28
CA LEU A 215 12.02 -11.39 5.91
C LEU A 215 12.45 -12.60 5.05
N PRO A 216 11.88 -13.80 5.30
CA PRO A 216 12.14 -14.99 4.50
C PRO A 216 11.79 -14.82 3.03
N GLN A 217 12.55 -15.50 2.18
CA GLN A 217 12.42 -15.39 0.72
C GLN A 217 11.03 -15.83 0.21
N ASP A 218 10.37 -16.73 0.92
CA ASP A 218 9.02 -17.20 0.57
C ASP A 218 7.96 -16.09 0.61
N LEU A 219 8.19 -15.03 1.42
CA LEU A 219 7.29 -13.87 1.47
C LEU A 219 7.54 -12.85 0.34
N HIS A 220 8.71 -12.90 -0.34
CA HIS A 220 9.10 -11.89 -1.33
C HIS A 220 8.21 -11.88 -2.58
N GLY A 221 7.55 -13.01 -2.87
CA GLY A 221 6.60 -13.13 -3.99
C GLY A 221 5.27 -12.41 -3.75
N MET A 222 4.93 -12.13 -2.50
CA MET A 222 3.62 -11.58 -2.11
C MET A 222 3.45 -10.13 -2.53
N ALA A 223 2.23 -9.75 -2.91
CA ALA A 223 1.91 -8.38 -3.30
C ALA A 223 2.24 -7.38 -2.19
N MET A 224 1.87 -7.69 -0.95
CA MET A 224 2.13 -6.82 0.21
C MET A 224 3.63 -6.62 0.49
N TYR A 225 4.48 -7.63 0.26
CA TYR A 225 5.93 -7.46 0.36
C TYR A 225 6.45 -6.44 -0.66
N LYS A 226 6.01 -6.57 -1.93
CA LYS A 226 6.40 -5.65 -3.00
C LYS A 226 5.93 -4.22 -2.71
N GLU A 227 4.71 -4.07 -2.19
CA GLU A 227 4.21 -2.77 -1.74
C GLU A 227 5.09 -2.17 -0.63
N LEU A 228 5.44 -2.95 0.41
CA LEU A 228 6.30 -2.49 1.50
C LEU A 228 7.67 -2.03 1.01
N VAL A 229 8.32 -2.82 0.13
CA VAL A 229 9.61 -2.45 -0.46
C VAL A 229 9.48 -1.14 -1.24
N ASN A 230 8.41 -0.97 -2.00
CA ASN A 230 8.16 0.24 -2.77
C ASN A 230 7.86 1.44 -1.87
N GLU A 231 7.10 1.26 -0.78
CA GLU A 231 6.82 2.32 0.19
C GLU A 231 8.09 2.81 0.89
N VAL A 232 8.98 1.90 1.33
CA VAL A 232 10.26 2.27 1.95
C VAL A 232 11.16 2.97 0.95
N ARG A 233 11.25 2.44 -0.28
CA ARG A 233 12.05 3.07 -1.35
C ARG A 233 11.55 4.47 -1.66
N SER A 234 10.25 4.64 -1.79
CA SER A 234 9.60 5.93 -2.02
C SER A 234 9.84 6.92 -0.86
N ALA A 235 9.69 6.47 0.39
CA ALA A 235 9.91 7.30 1.57
C ALA A 235 11.38 7.72 1.77
N ASN A 236 12.33 6.93 1.24
CA ASN A 236 13.77 7.22 1.28
C ASN A 236 14.26 8.01 0.06
N LEU A 237 13.40 8.32 -0.91
CA LEU A 237 13.77 9.05 -2.11
C LEU A 237 14.15 10.49 -1.77
N LYS A 238 15.41 10.83 -2.04
CA LYS A 238 16.00 12.17 -1.77
C LYS A 238 17.11 12.47 -2.76
N VAL A 239 17.55 13.70 -2.80
CA VAL A 239 18.74 14.10 -3.59
C VAL A 239 19.94 13.24 -3.16
N GLY A 240 20.63 12.67 -4.13
CA GLY A 240 21.75 11.76 -3.99
C GLY A 240 21.39 10.28 -3.89
N SER A 241 20.10 9.91 -3.71
CA SER A 241 19.67 8.51 -3.74
C SER A 241 19.57 7.98 -5.17
N ALA A 242 19.74 6.66 -5.34
CA ALA A 242 19.44 5.99 -6.60
C ALA A 242 17.95 6.16 -6.95
N SER A 243 17.69 6.56 -8.21
CA SER A 243 16.33 6.66 -8.74
C SER A 243 15.69 5.27 -8.86
N PRO A 244 14.41 5.10 -8.50
CA PRO A 244 13.65 3.94 -8.90
C PRO A 244 13.65 3.78 -10.43
N ASP A 245 13.75 2.55 -10.93
CA ASP A 245 13.51 2.31 -12.35
C ASP A 245 12.02 2.22 -12.62
N ILE A 246 11.58 2.90 -13.66
CA ILE A 246 10.19 2.92 -14.10
C ILE A 246 10.11 2.62 -15.59
N SER A 247 9.00 2.06 -16.01
CA SER A 247 8.75 1.76 -17.43
C SER A 247 7.32 2.11 -17.83
N GLY A 248 7.12 2.26 -19.12
CA GLY A 248 5.81 2.49 -19.73
C GLY A 248 5.86 2.22 -21.22
N LEU A 249 4.69 2.32 -21.86
CA LEU A 249 4.58 2.24 -23.31
C LEU A 249 4.56 3.65 -23.91
N THR A 250 5.26 3.82 -25.01
CA THR A 250 5.14 5.02 -25.85
C THR A 250 3.80 5.02 -26.61
N PRO A 251 3.38 6.15 -27.19
CA PRO A 251 2.17 6.20 -28.04
C PRO A 251 2.15 5.17 -29.18
N ASP A 252 3.31 4.79 -29.70
CA ASP A 252 3.44 3.75 -30.72
C ASP A 252 3.60 2.33 -30.15
N GLY A 253 3.41 2.14 -28.83
CA GLY A 253 3.36 0.85 -28.16
C GLY A 253 4.73 0.24 -27.82
N LYS A 254 5.83 0.98 -27.95
CA LYS A 254 7.15 0.48 -27.55
C LYS A 254 7.34 0.60 -26.04
N SER A 255 7.91 -0.44 -25.43
CA SER A 255 8.31 -0.39 -24.03
C SER A 255 9.59 0.41 -23.87
N VAL A 256 9.59 1.38 -22.96
CA VAL A 256 10.74 2.21 -22.61
C VAL A 256 10.85 2.26 -21.09
N SER A 257 12.07 2.13 -20.59
CA SER A 257 12.43 2.20 -19.17
C SER A 257 13.37 3.38 -18.89
N LEU A 258 13.33 3.91 -17.69
CA LEU A 258 14.28 4.94 -17.26
C LEU A 258 15.73 4.46 -17.39
N SER A 259 15.98 3.19 -17.08
CA SER A 259 17.30 2.56 -17.20
C SER A 259 17.87 2.50 -18.64
N ASP A 260 17.04 2.66 -19.68
CA ASP A 260 17.50 2.74 -21.06
C ASP A 260 18.35 4.00 -21.34
N PHE A 261 18.23 5.00 -20.47
CA PHE A 261 18.92 6.28 -20.58
C PHE A 261 20.17 6.41 -19.68
N LYS A 262 20.69 5.28 -19.15
CA LYS A 262 21.95 5.29 -18.39
C LYS A 262 23.07 5.98 -19.17
N GLY A 263 23.87 6.79 -18.48
CA GLY A 263 24.91 7.60 -19.10
C GLY A 263 24.45 8.98 -19.56
N LYS A 264 23.15 9.29 -19.45
CA LYS A 264 22.58 10.61 -19.78
C LYS A 264 21.92 11.22 -18.55
N TYR A 265 21.78 12.53 -18.54
CA TYR A 265 20.85 13.19 -17.65
C TYR A 265 19.43 12.93 -18.12
N VAL A 266 18.53 12.58 -17.21
CA VAL A 266 17.11 12.42 -17.51
C VAL A 266 16.33 13.45 -16.70
N PHE A 267 15.59 14.29 -17.40
CA PHE A 267 14.56 15.12 -16.79
C PHE A 267 13.25 14.36 -16.85
N LEU A 268 12.88 13.76 -15.73
CA LEU A 268 11.63 13.02 -15.59
C LEU A 268 10.52 13.99 -15.20
N ASP A 269 9.47 14.04 -16.01
CA ASP A 269 8.32 14.93 -15.88
C ASP A 269 7.04 14.11 -15.73
N PHE A 270 6.42 14.15 -14.55
CA PHE A 270 5.11 13.54 -14.31
C PHE A 270 4.01 14.55 -14.63
N TRP A 271 3.18 14.22 -15.60
CA TRP A 271 2.14 15.10 -16.15
C TRP A 271 0.88 14.33 -16.53
N ALA A 272 -0.12 15.02 -17.09
CA ALA A 272 -1.26 14.40 -17.76
C ALA A 272 -1.92 15.38 -18.76
N SER A 273 -2.67 14.86 -19.72
CA SER A 273 -3.40 15.65 -20.73
C SER A 273 -4.39 16.63 -20.09
N TRP A 274 -5.11 16.19 -19.08
CA TRP A 274 -6.09 16.96 -18.31
C TRP A 274 -5.47 17.96 -17.32
N CYS A 275 -4.16 17.90 -17.08
CA CYS A 275 -3.47 18.73 -16.09
C CYS A 275 -3.15 20.13 -16.67
N ALA A 276 -4.01 21.11 -16.42
CA ALA A 276 -3.80 22.48 -16.89
C ALA A 276 -2.50 23.13 -16.36
N PRO A 277 -2.06 22.95 -15.09
CA PRO A 277 -0.74 23.41 -14.64
C PRO A 277 0.41 22.78 -15.43
N CYS A 278 0.33 21.47 -15.75
CA CYS A 278 1.37 20.77 -16.52
C CYS A 278 1.51 21.36 -17.92
N ARG A 279 0.38 21.64 -18.57
CA ARG A 279 0.39 22.25 -19.90
C ARG A 279 1.02 23.65 -19.93
N ARG A 280 1.04 24.38 -18.82
CA ARG A 280 1.74 25.66 -18.71
C ARG A 280 3.26 25.51 -18.68
N GLU A 281 3.79 24.33 -18.32
CA GLU A 281 5.23 24.04 -18.35
C GLU A 281 5.74 23.66 -19.75
N ILE A 282 4.86 23.25 -20.68
CA ILE A 282 5.22 22.84 -22.05
C ILE A 282 6.11 23.88 -22.78
N PRO A 283 5.81 25.20 -22.79
CA PRO A 283 6.67 26.18 -23.46
C PRO A 283 8.11 26.19 -22.94
N TYR A 284 8.28 26.01 -21.62
CA TYR A 284 9.60 25.96 -21.00
C TYR A 284 10.36 24.67 -21.35
N LEU A 285 9.65 23.53 -21.39
CA LEU A 285 10.24 22.27 -21.86
C LEU A 285 10.70 22.36 -23.31
N LYS A 286 9.90 22.95 -24.20
CA LYS A 286 10.29 23.21 -25.59
C LYS A 286 11.50 24.11 -25.69
N GLN A 287 11.57 25.17 -24.90
CA GLN A 287 12.73 26.07 -24.84
C GLN A 287 13.99 25.32 -24.36
N ALA A 288 13.88 24.50 -23.35
CA ALA A 288 14.99 23.69 -22.84
C ALA A 288 15.49 22.67 -23.89
N LEU A 289 14.56 21.99 -24.58
CA LEU A 289 14.84 21.03 -25.63
C LEU A 289 15.50 21.67 -26.86
N ALA A 290 15.15 22.89 -27.20
CA ALA A 290 15.79 23.62 -28.32
C ALA A 290 17.32 23.78 -28.12
N TYR A 291 17.81 23.86 -26.89
CA TYR A 291 19.24 23.84 -26.61
C TYR A 291 19.87 22.46 -26.82
N SER A 292 19.09 21.37 -26.74
CA SER A 292 19.57 19.98 -26.81
C SER A 292 19.59 19.39 -28.23
N GLU A 293 19.30 20.16 -29.27
CA GLU A 293 19.23 19.67 -30.66
C GLU A 293 20.48 18.89 -31.12
N ASN A 294 21.66 19.31 -30.70
CA ASN A 294 22.95 18.68 -31.02
C ASN A 294 23.61 18.06 -29.82
N CYS A 295 22.85 17.71 -28.80
CA CYS A 295 23.37 17.19 -27.54
C CYS A 295 22.62 15.88 -27.16
N ASP A 296 23.37 14.80 -26.96
CA ASP A 296 22.82 13.52 -26.52
C ASP A 296 22.92 13.27 -25.00
N ARG A 297 23.36 14.31 -24.25
CA ARG A 297 23.55 14.20 -22.78
C ARG A 297 22.28 14.33 -21.98
N LEU A 298 21.19 14.88 -22.55
CA LEU A 298 19.93 15.16 -21.90
C LEU A 298 18.79 14.47 -22.62
N VAL A 299 17.92 13.82 -21.85
CA VAL A 299 16.61 13.28 -22.28
C VAL A 299 15.53 13.85 -21.39
N VAL A 300 14.43 14.25 -21.96
CA VAL A 300 13.17 14.52 -21.24
C VAL A 300 12.32 13.27 -21.35
N LEU A 301 11.99 12.66 -20.23
CA LEU A 301 11.08 11.51 -20.13
C LEU A 301 9.81 11.97 -19.45
N SER A 302 8.74 12.20 -20.23
CA SER A 302 7.45 12.59 -19.71
C SER A 302 6.60 11.35 -19.45
N TYR A 303 6.33 11.08 -18.17
CA TYR A 303 5.48 9.99 -17.71
C TYR A 303 4.05 10.51 -17.51
N SER A 304 3.10 9.99 -18.30
CA SER A 304 1.72 10.42 -18.21
C SER A 304 0.94 9.64 -17.14
N ALA A 305 0.18 10.38 -16.33
CA ALA A 305 -0.83 9.88 -15.40
C ALA A 305 -2.24 9.85 -16.03
N ASP A 306 -2.32 9.75 -17.36
CA ASP A 306 -3.58 9.51 -18.06
C ASP A 306 -4.02 8.05 -17.88
N ASP A 307 -5.32 7.81 -17.97
CA ASP A 307 -5.97 6.49 -17.99
C ASP A 307 -6.68 6.22 -19.32
N ASP A 308 -6.69 7.20 -20.22
CA ASP A 308 -7.19 7.10 -21.57
C ASP A 308 -6.07 7.38 -22.61
N MET A 309 -5.96 6.49 -23.61
CA MET A 309 -4.95 6.57 -24.66
C MET A 309 -5.22 7.72 -25.63
N ASP A 310 -6.48 7.93 -26.02
CA ASP A 310 -6.86 8.91 -27.02
C ASP A 310 -6.66 10.32 -26.48
N ASP A 311 -7.11 10.61 -25.25
CA ASP A 311 -6.89 11.89 -24.59
C ASP A 311 -5.41 12.24 -24.47
N TRP A 312 -4.57 11.24 -24.10
CA TRP A 312 -3.12 11.41 -23.98
C TRP A 312 -2.45 11.71 -25.33
N THR A 313 -2.75 10.91 -26.35
CA THR A 313 -2.13 11.06 -27.68
C THR A 313 -2.62 12.30 -28.40
N GLU A 314 -3.91 12.65 -28.33
CA GLU A 314 -4.44 13.90 -28.86
C GLU A 314 -3.76 15.12 -28.21
N CYS A 315 -3.51 15.07 -26.91
CA CYS A 315 -2.82 16.18 -26.24
C CYS A 315 -1.35 16.31 -26.70
N ILE A 316 -0.64 15.20 -26.92
CA ILE A 316 0.71 15.20 -27.49
C ILE A 316 0.71 15.84 -28.88
N GLU A 317 -0.20 15.44 -29.77
CA GLU A 317 -0.30 15.94 -31.13
C GLU A 317 -0.71 17.41 -31.18
N ALA A 318 -1.77 17.78 -30.48
CA ALA A 318 -2.30 19.15 -30.44
C ALA A 318 -1.28 20.17 -29.93
N ASN A 319 -0.44 19.76 -28.98
CA ASN A 319 0.61 20.59 -28.44
C ASN A 319 1.98 20.39 -29.14
N GLN A 320 2.07 19.55 -30.19
CA GLN A 320 3.30 19.28 -30.93
C GLN A 320 4.47 18.90 -29.98
N LEU A 321 4.22 17.93 -29.10
CA LEU A 321 5.23 17.50 -28.11
C LEU A 321 6.17 16.46 -28.74
N VAL A 322 6.87 16.87 -29.81
CA VAL A 322 7.74 16.00 -30.59
C VAL A 322 9.16 16.59 -30.64
N HIS A 323 10.11 15.84 -30.11
CA HIS A 323 11.53 16.15 -30.22
C HIS A 323 12.32 14.84 -30.03
N LYS A 324 13.51 14.70 -30.66
CA LYS A 324 14.32 13.48 -30.58
C LYS A 324 14.74 13.08 -29.17
N ASN A 325 14.89 14.08 -28.28
CA ASN A 325 15.24 13.88 -26.87
C ASN A 325 14.02 14.00 -25.94
N TRP A 326 12.78 13.95 -26.44
CA TRP A 326 11.55 13.99 -25.65
C TRP A 326 10.77 12.70 -25.85
N ILE A 327 10.75 11.88 -24.84
CA ILE A 327 10.11 10.57 -24.86
C ILE A 327 8.87 10.64 -23.98
N HIS A 328 7.74 10.16 -24.47
CA HIS A 328 6.48 10.08 -23.74
C HIS A 328 6.16 8.63 -23.44
N ILE A 329 5.87 8.32 -22.19
CA ILE A 329 5.46 6.98 -21.76
C ILE A 329 4.27 7.05 -20.81
N SER A 330 3.44 6.02 -20.82
CA SER A 330 2.35 5.81 -19.86
C SER A 330 2.11 4.32 -19.63
N THR A 331 1.47 4.00 -18.53
CA THR A 331 0.86 2.67 -18.29
C THR A 331 -0.66 2.72 -18.39
N LEU A 332 -1.24 3.90 -18.60
CA LEU A 332 -2.69 4.18 -18.64
C LEU A 332 -3.41 3.69 -17.36
N LYS A 333 -2.73 3.77 -16.23
CA LYS A 333 -3.27 3.42 -14.91
C LYS A 333 -3.62 4.64 -14.06
N GLY A 334 -3.56 5.83 -14.62
CA GLY A 334 -3.82 7.07 -13.90
C GLY A 334 -2.97 7.16 -12.62
N TRP A 335 -3.57 7.59 -11.53
CA TRP A 335 -2.94 7.66 -10.21
C TRP A 335 -2.56 6.32 -9.60
N ASN A 336 -3.04 5.20 -10.13
CA ASN A 336 -2.69 3.85 -9.69
C ASN A 336 -1.36 3.37 -10.27
N SER A 337 -0.71 4.15 -11.12
CA SER A 337 0.58 3.85 -11.70
C SER A 337 1.65 3.60 -10.63
N GLU A 338 2.43 2.52 -10.81
CA GLU A 338 3.55 2.20 -9.93
C GLU A 338 4.63 3.29 -9.95
N ALA A 339 4.87 3.92 -11.10
CA ALA A 339 5.84 5.00 -11.22
C ALA A 339 5.50 6.20 -10.31
N LEU A 340 4.23 6.61 -10.24
CA LEU A 340 3.82 7.68 -9.33
C LEU A 340 4.00 7.29 -7.86
N LYS A 341 3.72 6.02 -7.51
CA LYS A 341 3.92 5.50 -6.15
C LYS A 341 5.41 5.47 -5.78
N LEU A 342 6.27 4.97 -6.66
CA LEU A 342 7.73 4.87 -6.46
C LEU A 342 8.39 6.23 -6.26
N PHE A 343 7.91 7.26 -6.92
CA PHE A 343 8.41 8.63 -6.77
C PHE A 343 7.64 9.46 -5.72
N ALA A 344 6.74 8.85 -4.97
CA ALA A 344 5.88 9.52 -3.97
C ALA A 344 5.12 10.73 -4.54
N VAL A 345 4.71 10.69 -5.80
CA VAL A 345 4.02 11.78 -6.48
C VAL A 345 2.63 11.96 -5.89
N LYS A 346 2.41 13.08 -5.20
CA LYS A 346 1.12 13.43 -4.57
C LYS A 346 0.30 14.43 -5.39
N GLY A 347 0.90 14.98 -6.44
CA GLY A 347 0.28 15.96 -7.33
C GLY A 347 1.16 16.21 -8.55
N ILE A 348 0.57 16.62 -9.66
CA ILE A 348 1.25 16.96 -10.90
C ILE A 348 1.00 18.43 -11.26
N PRO A 349 1.98 19.11 -11.95
CA PRO A 349 3.25 18.59 -12.43
C PRO A 349 4.20 18.23 -11.28
N PHE A 350 5.01 17.18 -11.44
CA PHE A 350 6.08 16.81 -10.54
C PHE A 350 7.29 16.44 -11.38
N THR A 351 8.47 16.97 -11.04
CA THR A 351 9.66 16.77 -11.86
C THR A 351 10.83 16.28 -11.04
N VAL A 352 11.69 15.45 -11.65
CA VAL A 352 12.89 14.90 -11.05
C VAL A 352 14.03 14.96 -12.07
N LEU A 353 15.15 15.55 -11.69
CA LEU A 353 16.37 15.51 -12.48
C LEU A 353 17.24 14.35 -11.99
N ILE A 354 17.67 13.49 -12.90
CA ILE A 354 18.46 12.29 -12.63
C ILE A 354 19.79 12.39 -13.38
N ASP A 355 20.88 12.05 -12.70
CA ASP A 355 22.23 12.09 -13.27
C ASP A 355 22.56 10.87 -14.16
N PRO A 356 23.68 10.87 -14.91
CA PRO A 356 24.08 9.74 -15.74
C PRO A 356 24.33 8.42 -14.99
N ASN A 357 24.53 8.46 -13.67
CA ASN A 357 24.68 7.27 -12.83
C ASN A 357 23.33 6.73 -12.34
N GLY A 358 22.24 7.45 -12.61
CA GLY A 358 20.89 7.08 -12.16
C GLY A 358 20.55 7.61 -10.77
N ASN A 359 21.26 8.61 -10.24
CA ASN A 359 20.94 9.22 -8.96
C ASN A 359 20.09 10.48 -9.12
N VAL A 360 19.20 10.71 -8.17
CA VAL A 360 18.39 11.92 -8.10
C VAL A 360 19.28 13.13 -7.80
N VAL A 361 19.22 14.14 -8.63
CA VAL A 361 19.98 15.40 -8.48
C VAL A 361 19.11 16.50 -7.90
N GLU A 362 17.86 16.61 -8.35
CA GLU A 362 16.98 17.71 -8.00
C GLU A 362 15.52 17.36 -8.22
N PHE A 363 14.64 17.95 -7.40
CA PHE A 363 13.19 17.82 -7.54
C PHE A 363 12.54 19.15 -7.86
N GLU A 364 11.34 19.11 -8.41
CA GLU A 364 10.43 20.26 -8.54
C GLU A 364 10.96 21.44 -9.37
N LEU A 365 11.85 21.16 -10.32
CA LEU A 365 12.31 22.18 -11.29
C LEU A 365 11.18 22.61 -12.22
N ARG A 366 10.91 23.92 -12.34
CA ARG A 366 9.82 24.46 -13.16
C ARG A 366 10.19 25.78 -13.82
N GLY A 367 9.49 26.13 -14.91
CA GLY A 367 9.58 27.42 -15.58
C GLY A 367 11.01 27.77 -15.99
N GLU A 368 11.39 29.02 -15.77
CA GLU A 368 12.70 29.59 -16.13
C GLU A 368 13.88 28.89 -15.42
N GLU A 369 13.69 28.42 -14.18
CA GLU A 369 14.74 27.70 -13.43
C GLU A 369 15.05 26.35 -14.08
N MET A 370 13.99 25.62 -14.48
CA MET A 370 14.14 24.38 -15.25
C MET A 370 14.92 24.63 -16.54
N VAL A 371 14.56 25.66 -17.32
CA VAL A 371 15.26 26.00 -18.58
C VAL A 371 16.74 26.29 -18.33
N LYS A 372 17.07 27.12 -17.34
CA LYS A 372 18.45 27.43 -16.97
C LYS A 372 19.22 26.19 -16.56
N ARG A 373 18.62 25.34 -15.74
CA ARG A 373 19.25 24.13 -15.24
C ARG A 373 19.54 23.13 -16.35
N LEU A 374 18.53 22.84 -17.20
CA LEU A 374 18.70 21.93 -18.33
C LEU A 374 19.68 22.47 -19.37
N LYS A 375 19.68 23.78 -19.62
CA LYS A 375 20.68 24.42 -20.48
C LYS A 375 22.11 24.23 -19.94
N SER A 376 22.33 24.37 -18.63
CA SER A 376 23.66 24.17 -18.02
C SER A 376 24.19 22.74 -18.22
N ILE A 377 23.28 21.74 -18.24
CA ILE A 377 23.64 20.36 -18.53
C ILE A 377 24.04 20.20 -20.00
N VAL A 378 23.28 20.78 -20.91
CA VAL A 378 23.58 20.75 -22.34
C VAL A 378 24.94 21.42 -22.63
N ASP A 379 25.21 22.54 -22.01
CA ASP A 379 26.46 23.30 -22.18
C ASP A 379 27.67 22.63 -21.47
N GLY A 380 27.43 21.64 -20.60
CA GLY A 380 28.49 20.99 -19.79
C GLY A 380 29.06 21.86 -18.68
N THR A 381 28.29 22.87 -18.25
CA THR A 381 28.67 23.84 -17.21
C THR A 381 28.07 23.53 -15.84
N ASN A 382 27.37 22.40 -15.74
CA ASN A 382 26.75 21.91 -14.52
C ASN A 382 27.83 21.45 -13.53
N LYS A 383 28.15 22.30 -12.57
CA LYS A 383 28.97 21.98 -11.40
C LYS A 383 28.06 21.64 -10.21
#